data_b5727a0a5e53ad19cf56e97b96a49077
#
_entry.id   b5727a0a5e53ad19cf56e97b96a49077
#
_cell.length_a   1.000
_cell.length_b   1.000
_cell.length_c   1.000
_cell.angle_alpha   90.00
_cell.angle_beta   90.00
_cell.angle_gamma   90.00
#
_symmetry.space_group_name_H-M   'P 1'
#
loop_
_entity.id
_entity.type
_entity.pdbx_description
1 polymer ?
#
loop_
_entity_poly.entity_id
_entity_poly.type
_entity_poly.pdbx_seq_one_letter_code
_entity_poly.pdbx_strand_id
1 'polypeptide(L)'
;MSLTDTKVKNTRPSEKAVKLTDGFGLYLLVHPNGSKYWQLGYRFDGKQKVFSIGVYPAVSLADARQRRDEAKRLLAQGIDPNAKKQADEKVLQEKRDKTRSFRVVAKSWFATKTKWSEDYADTVWKRLETYVFPDIGDRNVSELDTGDLLVPVKKA
;
A
#
# COMPACT_ATOMS: atom_id res chain seq x y z
N MET A 1 32.25 -1.36 9.63
CA MET A 1 32.13 0.06 10.05
C MET A 1 30.68 0.47 9.84
N SER A 2 30.06 1.10 10.82
CA SER A 2 28.70 1.64 10.69
C SER A 2 28.71 2.94 9.87
N LEU A 3 27.64 3.20 9.15
CA LEU A 3 27.46 4.44 8.40
C LEU A 3 27.23 5.62 9.37
N THR A 4 27.54 6.82 8.90
CA THR A 4 27.18 8.08 9.55
C THR A 4 26.24 8.87 8.63
N ASP A 5 25.40 9.73 9.20
CA ASP A 5 24.48 10.58 8.44
C ASP A 5 25.23 11.47 7.44
N THR A 6 26.38 11.97 7.83
CA THR A 6 27.27 12.76 6.95
C THR A 6 27.70 11.95 5.72
N LYS A 7 28.08 10.67 5.90
CA LYS A 7 28.48 9.80 4.81
C LYS A 7 27.31 9.47 3.88
N VAL A 8 26.14 9.18 4.45
CA VAL A 8 24.89 8.93 3.70
C VAL A 8 24.52 10.15 2.84
N LYS A 9 24.53 11.34 3.44
CA LYS A 9 24.21 12.60 2.75
C LYS A 9 25.18 12.90 1.62
N ASN A 10 26.49 12.82 1.89
CA ASN A 10 27.54 13.26 0.97
C ASN A 10 27.93 12.23 -0.09
N THR A 11 27.41 10.99 -0.02
CA THR A 11 27.68 10.00 -1.05
C THR A 11 27.04 10.42 -2.36
N ARG A 12 27.89 10.61 -3.37
CA ARG A 12 27.48 10.96 -4.74
C ARG A 12 27.18 9.70 -5.55
N PRO A 13 26.28 9.78 -6.53
CA PRO A 13 26.07 8.71 -7.49
C PRO A 13 27.34 8.48 -8.33
N SER A 14 27.52 7.27 -8.82
CA SER A 14 28.56 6.89 -9.77
C SER A 14 27.93 6.18 -10.97
N GLU A 15 28.72 5.85 -11.99
CA GLU A 15 28.24 5.14 -13.18
C GLU A 15 27.53 3.81 -12.88
N LYS A 16 27.91 3.17 -11.77
CA LYS A 16 27.27 1.94 -11.29
C LYS A 16 26.67 2.16 -9.91
N ALA A 17 25.64 1.39 -9.60
CA ALA A 17 25.03 1.43 -8.27
C ALA A 17 26.06 1.07 -7.19
N VAL A 18 26.17 1.91 -6.16
CA VAL A 18 27.09 1.76 -5.02
C VAL A 18 26.35 1.26 -3.80
N LYS A 19 26.89 0.19 -3.19
CA LYS A 19 26.35 -0.38 -1.95
C LYS A 19 27.22 0.07 -0.77
N LEU A 20 26.62 0.79 0.17
CA LEU A 20 27.24 1.22 1.42
C LEU A 20 26.66 0.42 2.58
N THR A 21 27.45 -0.44 3.17
CA THR A 21 27.03 -1.33 4.27
C THR A 21 27.07 -0.61 5.62
N ASP A 22 25.96 -0.71 6.39
CA ASP A 22 25.88 -0.18 7.78
C ASP A 22 26.15 -1.27 8.83
N GLY A 23 26.00 -2.52 8.48
CA GLY A 23 26.11 -3.67 9.37
C GLY A 23 24.79 -4.41 9.58
N PHE A 24 24.92 -5.62 10.10
CA PHE A 24 23.77 -6.50 10.35
C PHE A 24 22.83 -6.73 9.16
N GLY A 25 23.36 -6.70 7.94
CA GLY A 25 22.60 -6.87 6.71
C GLY A 25 22.00 -5.57 6.15
N LEU A 26 21.99 -4.45 6.91
CA LEU A 26 21.53 -3.15 6.44
C LEU A 26 22.55 -2.50 5.51
N TYR A 27 22.09 -1.97 4.40
CA TYR A 27 22.91 -1.17 3.48
C TYR A 27 22.09 -0.11 2.75
N LEU A 28 22.79 0.94 2.31
CA LEU A 28 22.26 1.96 1.43
C LEU A 28 22.71 1.63 0.00
N LEU A 29 21.77 1.51 -0.91
CA LEU A 29 22.03 1.38 -2.34
C LEU A 29 21.85 2.74 -3.00
N VAL A 30 22.92 3.28 -3.57
CA VAL A 30 22.94 4.55 -4.29
C VAL A 30 22.96 4.25 -5.77
N HIS A 31 21.90 4.62 -6.47
CA HIS A 31 21.77 4.42 -7.91
C HIS A 31 22.48 5.52 -8.72
N PRO A 32 22.83 5.28 -9.99
CA PRO A 32 23.44 6.27 -10.87
C PRO A 32 22.61 7.54 -11.05
N ASN A 33 21.27 7.43 -10.97
CA ASN A 33 20.35 8.57 -11.02
C ASN A 33 20.27 9.40 -9.72
N GLY A 34 21.10 9.07 -8.71
CA GLY A 34 21.14 9.75 -7.42
C GLY A 34 20.14 9.26 -6.38
N SER A 35 19.21 8.37 -6.72
CA SER A 35 18.26 7.80 -5.76
C SER A 35 18.97 6.89 -4.76
N LYS A 36 18.59 6.97 -3.50
CA LYS A 36 19.20 6.23 -2.38
C LYS A 36 18.15 5.38 -1.68
N TYR A 37 18.37 4.08 -1.61
CA TYR A 37 17.43 3.10 -1.05
C TYR A 37 18.04 2.35 0.11
N TRP A 38 17.35 2.33 1.24
CA TRP A 38 17.68 1.46 2.37
C TRP A 38 17.18 0.07 2.11
N GLN A 39 18.08 -0.91 2.25
CA GLN A 39 17.76 -2.31 2.04
C GLN A 39 18.40 -3.17 3.13
N LEU A 40 17.70 -4.26 3.50
CA LEU A 40 18.19 -5.29 4.41
C LEU A 40 18.36 -6.59 3.64
N GLY A 41 19.60 -7.07 3.54
CA GLY A 41 19.87 -8.43 3.08
C GLY A 41 19.74 -9.41 4.24
N TYR A 42 18.96 -10.49 4.05
CA TYR A 42 18.72 -11.52 5.06
C TYR A 42 18.58 -12.91 4.43
N ARG A 43 18.59 -13.93 5.27
CA ARG A 43 18.37 -15.31 4.85
C ARG A 43 17.10 -15.83 5.52
N PHE A 44 16.23 -16.47 4.74
CA PHE A 44 15.00 -17.08 5.22
C PHE A 44 14.77 -18.39 4.46
N ASP A 45 14.52 -19.49 5.17
CA ASP A 45 14.37 -20.84 4.61
C ASP A 45 15.49 -21.22 3.64
N GLY A 46 16.75 -20.94 4.02
CA GLY A 46 17.94 -21.22 3.20
C GLY A 46 18.14 -20.29 2.01
N LYS A 47 17.19 -19.43 1.67
CA LYS A 47 17.24 -18.51 0.53
C LYS A 47 17.70 -17.12 0.95
N GLN A 48 18.55 -16.50 0.13
CA GLN A 48 18.92 -15.10 0.32
C GLN A 48 17.83 -14.20 -0.25
N LYS A 49 17.38 -13.24 0.56
CA LYS A 49 16.32 -12.28 0.24
C LYS A 49 16.76 -10.86 0.56
N VAL A 50 16.07 -9.89 -0.01
CA VAL A 50 16.26 -8.46 0.26
C VAL A 50 14.91 -7.86 0.68
N PHE A 51 14.92 -7.13 1.79
CA PHE A 51 13.77 -6.37 2.28
C PHE A 51 13.99 -4.88 2.01
N SER A 52 13.08 -4.25 1.30
CA SER A 52 13.11 -2.81 1.04
C SER A 52 12.58 -2.05 2.25
N ILE A 53 13.47 -1.31 2.90
CA ILE A 53 13.16 -0.52 4.12
C ILE A 53 12.56 0.83 3.77
N GLY A 54 13.11 1.51 2.75
CA GLY A 54 12.61 2.81 2.34
C GLY A 54 13.62 3.64 1.54
N VAL A 55 13.25 4.86 1.23
CA VAL A 55 14.02 5.79 0.39
C VAL A 55 14.58 6.92 1.27
N TYR A 56 15.88 7.20 1.12
CA TYR A 56 16.49 8.38 1.73
C TYR A 56 16.19 9.62 0.85
N PRO A 57 15.89 10.81 1.41
CA PRO A 57 15.94 11.17 2.83
C PRO A 57 14.63 10.93 3.62
N ALA A 58 13.53 10.46 2.99
CA ALA A 58 12.26 10.22 3.68
C ALA A 58 12.40 9.23 4.86
N VAL A 59 13.34 8.27 4.73
CA VAL A 59 13.75 7.38 5.81
C VAL A 59 15.18 7.74 6.18
N SER A 60 15.40 8.23 7.42
CA SER A 60 16.72 8.54 7.95
C SER A 60 17.54 7.27 8.23
N LEU A 61 18.84 7.43 8.53
CA LEU A 61 19.67 6.31 8.97
C LEU A 61 19.18 5.71 10.29
N ALA A 62 18.70 6.53 11.21
CA ALA A 62 18.15 6.07 12.49
C ALA A 62 16.87 5.24 12.27
N ASP A 63 15.95 5.72 11.44
CA ASP A 63 14.71 5.00 11.09
C ASP A 63 15.03 3.69 10.35
N ALA A 64 16.01 3.71 9.46
CA ALA A 64 16.44 2.51 8.74
C ALA A 64 16.99 1.44 9.69
N ARG A 65 17.74 1.84 10.72
CA ARG A 65 18.21 0.92 11.77
C ARG A 65 17.06 0.36 12.60
N GLN A 66 16.13 1.19 13.01
CA GLN A 66 14.93 0.73 13.73
C GLN A 66 14.15 -0.30 12.92
N ARG A 67 13.84 0.00 11.66
CA ARG A 67 13.12 -0.93 10.76
C ARG A 67 13.89 -2.23 10.48
N ARG A 68 15.23 -2.16 10.40
CA ARG A 68 16.10 -3.34 10.37
C ARG A 68 15.88 -4.22 11.62
N ASP A 69 15.87 -3.60 12.79
CA ASP A 69 15.77 -4.33 14.06
C ASP A 69 14.37 -4.95 14.22
N GLU A 70 13.33 -4.26 13.75
CA GLU A 70 11.96 -4.80 13.65
C GLU A 70 11.91 -6.01 12.69
N ALA A 71 12.50 -5.90 11.51
CA ALA A 71 12.57 -7.01 10.56
C ALA A 71 13.34 -8.21 11.13
N LYS A 72 14.41 -7.97 11.89
CA LYS A 72 15.16 -9.03 12.58
C LYS A 72 14.36 -9.71 13.67
N ARG A 73 13.50 -8.99 14.40
CA ARG A 73 12.60 -9.61 15.38
C ARG A 73 11.59 -10.54 14.69
N LEU A 74 11.04 -10.15 13.54
CA LEU A 74 10.17 -11.02 12.74
C LEU A 74 10.91 -12.29 12.30
N LEU A 75 12.13 -12.16 11.80
CA LEU A 75 12.96 -13.31 11.41
C LEU A 75 13.24 -14.25 12.59
N ALA A 76 13.50 -13.71 13.78
CA ALA A 76 13.69 -14.52 15.00
C ALA A 76 12.41 -15.28 15.41
N GLN A 77 11.24 -14.79 15.02
CA GLN A 77 9.93 -15.44 15.21
C GLN A 77 9.57 -16.41 14.06
N GLY A 78 10.47 -16.61 13.10
CA GLY A 78 10.18 -17.45 11.91
C GLY A 78 9.25 -16.78 10.88
N ILE A 79 9.11 -15.45 10.91
CA ILE A 79 8.25 -14.70 10.02
C ILE A 79 9.10 -13.98 8.97
N ASP A 80 8.79 -14.17 7.69
CA ASP A 80 9.44 -13.45 6.60
C ASP A 80 8.95 -11.98 6.56
N PRO A 81 9.84 -10.97 6.71
CA PRO A 81 9.46 -9.56 6.67
C PRO A 81 8.77 -9.13 5.36
N ASN A 82 9.17 -9.73 4.21
CA ASN A 82 8.52 -9.46 2.94
C ASN A 82 7.09 -10.00 2.90
N ALA A 83 6.88 -11.22 3.36
CA ALA A 83 5.54 -11.82 3.44
C ALA A 83 4.62 -11.04 4.39
N LYS A 84 5.15 -10.63 5.56
CA LYS A 84 4.42 -9.80 6.52
C LYS A 84 4.00 -8.46 5.91
N LYS A 85 4.93 -7.77 5.24
CA LYS A 85 4.66 -6.49 4.58
C LYS A 85 3.57 -6.63 3.52
N GLN A 86 3.64 -7.65 2.66
CA GLN A 86 2.64 -7.90 1.63
C GLN A 86 1.26 -8.21 2.24
N ALA A 87 1.20 -8.97 3.32
CA ALA A 87 -0.05 -9.25 4.03
C ALA A 87 -0.67 -7.96 4.61
N ASP A 88 0.14 -7.11 5.23
CA ASP A 88 -0.32 -5.84 5.79
C ASP A 88 -0.78 -4.86 4.70
N GLU A 89 -0.05 -4.78 3.58
CA GLU A 89 -0.44 -3.96 2.41
C GLU A 89 -1.77 -4.45 1.81
N LYS A 90 -1.96 -5.77 1.70
CA LYS A 90 -3.22 -6.36 1.22
C LYS A 90 -4.40 -6.02 2.13
N VAL A 91 -4.23 -6.17 3.44
CA VAL A 91 -5.28 -5.79 4.42
C VAL A 91 -5.61 -4.30 4.34
N LEU A 92 -4.60 -3.44 4.17
CA LEU A 92 -4.81 -2.00 4.02
C LEU A 92 -5.53 -1.66 2.71
N GLN A 93 -5.18 -2.34 1.62
CA GLN A 93 -5.85 -2.18 0.33
C GLN A 93 -7.32 -2.61 0.41
N GLU A 94 -7.61 -3.79 0.98
CA GLU A 94 -8.98 -4.26 1.19
C GLU A 94 -9.81 -3.28 2.04
N LYS A 95 -9.22 -2.67 3.07
CA LYS A 95 -9.89 -1.62 3.85
C LYS A 95 -10.19 -0.37 3.01
N ARG A 96 -9.24 0.07 2.18
CA ARG A 96 -9.44 1.21 1.28
C ARG A 96 -10.53 0.93 0.25
N ASP A 97 -10.57 -0.26 -0.30
CA ASP A 97 -11.56 -0.65 -1.31
C ASP A 97 -12.96 -0.67 -0.70
N LYS A 98 -13.12 -1.22 0.51
CA LYS A 98 -14.38 -1.18 1.24
C LYS A 98 -14.88 0.23 1.51
N THR A 99 -13.99 1.16 1.89
CA THR A 99 -14.38 2.58 2.14
C THR A 99 -14.70 3.36 0.87
N ARG A 100 -14.27 2.88 -0.30
CA ARG A 100 -14.52 3.48 -1.61
C ARG A 100 -15.47 2.67 -2.47
N SER A 101 -16.16 1.69 -1.90
CA SER A 101 -17.14 0.90 -2.65
C SER A 101 -18.27 1.78 -3.16
N PHE A 102 -18.86 1.39 -4.29
CA PHE A 102 -20.00 2.10 -4.90
C PHE A 102 -21.15 2.27 -3.89
N ARG A 103 -21.44 1.26 -3.08
CA ARG A 103 -22.45 1.29 -2.02
C ARG A 103 -22.20 2.40 -1.00
N VAL A 104 -20.96 2.58 -0.54
CA VAL A 104 -20.59 3.62 0.43
C VAL A 104 -20.72 5.01 -0.19
N VAL A 105 -20.28 5.18 -1.43
CA VAL A 105 -20.41 6.44 -2.17
C VAL A 105 -21.87 6.76 -2.45
N ALA A 106 -22.66 5.78 -2.89
CA ALA A 106 -24.10 5.93 -3.11
C ALA A 106 -24.83 6.33 -1.83
N LYS A 107 -24.49 5.74 -0.68
CA LYS A 107 -25.06 6.11 0.62
C LYS A 107 -24.75 7.56 1.00
N SER A 108 -23.50 7.97 0.80
CA SER A 108 -23.07 9.36 1.06
C SER A 108 -23.77 10.35 0.14
N TRP A 109 -23.90 10.01 -1.15
CA TRP A 109 -24.66 10.81 -2.11
C TRP A 109 -26.15 10.89 -1.75
N PHE A 110 -26.74 9.76 -1.38
CA PHE A 110 -28.15 9.69 -0.98
C PHE A 110 -28.46 10.60 0.21
N ALA A 111 -27.58 10.66 1.21
CA ALA A 111 -27.72 11.54 2.38
C ALA A 111 -27.76 13.04 2.02
N THR A 112 -27.29 13.43 0.83
CA THR A 112 -27.36 14.82 0.36
C THR A 112 -28.72 15.19 -0.23
N LYS A 113 -29.63 14.21 -0.42
CA LYS A 113 -30.92 14.40 -1.09
C LYS A 113 -32.03 14.78 -0.13
N THR A 114 -31.85 15.84 0.64
CA THR A 114 -32.76 16.31 1.70
C THR A 114 -34.12 16.82 1.22
N LYS A 115 -34.28 17.05 -0.11
CA LYS A 115 -35.53 17.55 -0.71
C LYS A 115 -36.45 16.45 -1.25
N TRP A 116 -36.04 15.19 -1.18
CA TRP A 116 -36.85 14.07 -1.62
C TRP A 116 -37.90 13.72 -0.55
N SER A 117 -39.10 13.29 -0.98
CA SER A 117 -40.07 12.68 -0.06
C SER A 117 -39.53 11.32 0.43
N GLU A 118 -39.97 10.89 1.60
CA GLU A 118 -39.57 9.59 2.18
C GLU A 118 -39.91 8.43 1.20
N ASP A 119 -41.10 8.41 0.66
CA ASP A 119 -41.56 7.35 -0.29
C ASP A 119 -40.71 7.31 -1.56
N TYR A 120 -40.31 8.47 -2.09
CA TYR A 120 -39.44 8.54 -3.25
C TYR A 120 -38.02 8.08 -2.94
N ALA A 121 -37.51 8.53 -1.81
CA ALA A 121 -36.20 8.12 -1.32
C ALA A 121 -36.11 6.60 -1.13
N ASP A 122 -37.09 6.02 -0.46
CA ASP A 122 -37.19 4.58 -0.26
C ASP A 122 -37.27 3.80 -1.60
N THR A 123 -38.05 4.31 -2.55
CA THR A 123 -38.14 3.72 -3.86
C THR A 123 -36.81 3.71 -4.60
N VAL A 124 -36.08 4.82 -4.58
CA VAL A 124 -34.76 4.94 -5.20
C VAL A 124 -33.76 3.99 -4.51
N TRP A 125 -33.76 3.96 -3.17
CA TRP A 125 -32.85 3.09 -2.44
C TRP A 125 -33.09 1.61 -2.71
N LYS A 126 -34.36 1.16 -2.70
CA LYS A 126 -34.74 -0.21 -3.04
C LYS A 126 -34.32 -0.61 -4.46
N ARG A 127 -34.42 0.31 -5.42
CA ARG A 127 -33.93 0.06 -6.79
C ARG A 127 -32.42 -0.12 -6.83
N LEU A 128 -31.67 0.68 -6.10
CA LEU A 128 -30.22 0.51 -5.98
C LEU A 128 -29.87 -0.85 -5.36
N GLU A 129 -30.57 -1.25 -4.29
CA GLU A 129 -30.36 -2.55 -3.63
C GLU A 129 -30.69 -3.74 -4.53
N THR A 130 -31.76 -3.63 -5.31
CA THR A 130 -32.25 -4.73 -6.14
C THR A 130 -31.46 -4.89 -7.43
N TYR A 131 -31.13 -3.79 -8.09
CA TYR A 131 -30.61 -3.85 -9.47
C TYR A 131 -29.14 -3.46 -9.58
N VAL A 132 -28.62 -2.62 -8.69
CA VAL A 132 -27.28 -2.03 -8.84
C VAL A 132 -26.27 -2.66 -7.90
N PHE A 133 -26.60 -2.75 -6.62
CA PHE A 133 -25.66 -3.24 -5.61
C PHE A 133 -25.23 -4.71 -5.76
N PRO A 134 -26.06 -5.64 -6.29
CA PRO A 134 -25.61 -7.00 -6.53
C PRO A 134 -24.44 -7.10 -7.53
N ASP A 135 -24.40 -6.22 -8.53
CA ASP A 135 -23.38 -6.26 -9.58
C ASP A 135 -22.13 -5.40 -9.22
N ILE A 136 -22.33 -4.18 -8.71
CA ILE A 136 -21.23 -3.20 -8.52
C ILE A 136 -21.16 -2.61 -7.12
N GLY A 137 -22.06 -2.96 -6.20
CA GLY A 137 -22.16 -2.34 -4.88
C GLY A 137 -20.88 -2.39 -4.05
N ASP A 138 -20.17 -3.50 -4.10
CA ASP A 138 -18.96 -3.73 -3.30
C ASP A 138 -17.66 -3.45 -4.07
N ARG A 139 -17.75 -3.09 -5.36
CA ARG A 139 -16.60 -2.71 -6.19
C ARG A 139 -16.15 -1.29 -5.88
N ASN A 140 -14.85 -1.05 -5.98
CA ASN A 140 -14.26 0.27 -5.80
C ASN A 140 -14.69 1.19 -6.95
N VAL A 141 -15.21 2.39 -6.62
CA VAL A 141 -15.69 3.35 -7.64
C VAL A 141 -14.60 3.75 -8.63
N SER A 142 -13.34 3.79 -8.21
CA SER A 142 -12.22 4.14 -9.08
C SER A 142 -11.87 3.07 -10.12
N GLU A 143 -12.42 1.85 -9.98
CA GLU A 143 -12.20 0.71 -10.87
C GLU A 143 -13.40 0.42 -11.78
N LEU A 144 -14.50 1.18 -11.60
CA LEU A 144 -15.69 1.04 -12.42
C LEU A 144 -15.52 1.79 -13.75
N ASP A 145 -15.79 1.10 -14.84
CA ASP A 145 -15.89 1.68 -16.17
C ASP A 145 -17.34 1.85 -16.64
N THR A 146 -17.51 2.43 -17.82
CA THR A 146 -18.84 2.64 -18.41
C THR A 146 -19.57 1.31 -18.68
N GLY A 147 -18.83 0.26 -19.03
CA GLY A 147 -19.37 -1.08 -19.27
C GLY A 147 -19.98 -1.67 -18.00
N ASP A 148 -19.27 -1.55 -16.87
CA ASP A 148 -19.73 -2.00 -15.56
C ASP A 148 -21.03 -1.31 -15.12
N LEU A 149 -21.14 0.00 -15.38
CA LEU A 149 -22.33 0.79 -15.05
C LEU A 149 -23.56 0.43 -15.91
N LEU A 150 -23.34 -0.06 -17.13
CA LEU A 150 -24.42 -0.48 -18.03
C LEU A 150 -25.01 -1.85 -17.67
N VAL A 151 -24.28 -2.70 -16.95
CA VAL A 151 -24.75 -4.05 -16.57
C VAL A 151 -26.03 -3.97 -15.74
N PRO A 152 -26.11 -3.23 -14.62
CA PRO A 152 -27.33 -3.13 -13.83
C PRO A 152 -28.47 -2.40 -14.57
N VAL A 153 -28.14 -1.43 -15.43
CA VAL A 153 -29.15 -0.67 -16.20
C VAL A 153 -29.89 -1.55 -17.20
N LYS A 154 -29.23 -2.56 -17.77
CA LYS A 154 -29.87 -3.51 -18.72
C LYS A 154 -30.79 -4.53 -18.04
N LYS A 155 -30.69 -4.68 -16.71
CA LYS A 155 -31.50 -5.63 -15.91
C LYS A 155 -32.69 -4.96 -15.23
N ALA A 156 -32.74 -3.62 -15.19
CA ALA A 156 -33.79 -2.82 -14.57
C ALA A 156 -34.93 -2.56 -15.55
#